data_2fb1e65c7ffad82fe71b8de6837a108b
#
_entry.id   2fb1e65c7ffad82fe71b8de6837a108b
#
_cell.length_a   1.000
_cell.length_b   1.000
_cell.length_c   1.000
_cell.angle_alpha   90.00
_cell.angle_beta   90.00
_cell.angle_gamma   90.00
#
_symmetry.space_group_name_H-M   'P 1'
#
loop_
_entity.id
_entity.type
_entity.pdbx_description
1 polymer ?
#
loop_
_entity_poly.entity_id
_entity_poly.type
_entity_poly.pdbx_seq_one_letter_code
_entity_poly.pdbx_strand_id
1 'polypeptide(L)'
;IFILFIIIMPPKRNVRSKKRSTKRTKSKSSMTLHQIFYNIGKGELKEIPRFYNCYQNNKKKCRSQGITYKLWTRKMVEKLLEKPENRQFKRIYYEFEQDIMRIDFARYLILYRFGGIYVDLDICMLGKSIKHLFQKDYFFVRWSDSHLPYNAILGTQKNNPLYREILKHCEESYDEKKKNKIYKTWKGRFVFQTTGHFMLQRVLRKHKIKDFLDIIRIKTKDGRVVQGSNPLFEDTSASVWFDKK
;
A
#
# COMPACT_ATOMS: atom_id res chain seq x y z
N ILE A 1 -27.51 -74.34 5.19
CA ILE A 1 -26.20 -74.17 5.85
C ILE A 1 -25.70 -72.81 5.38
N PHE A 2 -25.84 -71.80 6.27
CA PHE A 2 -25.29 -70.45 6.04
C PHE A 2 -23.90 -70.41 6.70
N ILE A 3 -22.87 -70.16 5.92
CA ILE A 3 -21.51 -69.96 6.40
C ILE A 3 -21.31 -68.45 6.60
N LEU A 4 -21.15 -68.02 7.85
CA LEU A 4 -20.93 -66.65 8.26
C LEU A 4 -19.39 -66.36 8.15
N PHE A 5 -18.98 -65.54 7.16
CA PHE A 5 -17.62 -65.06 7.12
C PHE A 5 -17.44 -63.86 8.09
N ILE A 6 -16.73 -64.07 9.17
CA ILE A 6 -16.30 -62.99 10.05
C ILE A 6 -15.03 -62.38 9.47
N ILE A 7 -15.13 -61.15 8.97
CA ILE A 7 -13.98 -60.37 8.53
C ILE A 7 -13.38 -59.68 9.76
N ILE A 8 -12.23 -60.19 10.20
CA ILE A 8 -11.44 -59.57 11.28
C ILE A 8 -10.68 -58.37 10.66
N MET A 9 -11.09 -57.11 10.98
CA MET A 9 -10.33 -55.93 10.62
C MET A 9 -9.12 -55.75 11.55
N PRO A 10 -7.92 -55.42 11.04
CA PRO A 10 -6.78 -55.14 11.87
C PRO A 10 -6.91 -53.77 12.59
N PRO A 11 -6.30 -53.59 13.76
CA PRO A 11 -6.44 -52.36 14.55
C PRO A 11 -5.83 -51.17 13.87
N LYS A 12 -6.55 -50.04 13.83
CA LYS A 12 -6.08 -48.77 13.31
C LYS A 12 -4.88 -48.26 14.11
N ARG A 13 -3.70 -48.25 13.51
CA ARG A 13 -2.53 -47.59 14.07
C ARG A 13 -2.77 -46.08 14.15
N ASN A 14 -2.86 -45.53 15.34
CA ASN A 14 -2.87 -44.10 15.59
C ASN A 14 -1.49 -43.51 15.26
N VAL A 15 -1.31 -43.04 14.03
CA VAL A 15 -0.15 -42.23 13.64
C VAL A 15 -0.38 -40.81 14.16
N ARG A 16 0.13 -40.52 15.36
CA ARG A 16 0.25 -39.15 15.85
C ARG A 16 1.24 -38.38 14.95
N SER A 17 0.71 -37.68 13.93
CA SER A 17 1.50 -36.71 13.17
C SER A 17 1.93 -35.57 14.11
N LYS A 18 3.18 -35.57 14.54
CA LYS A 18 3.80 -34.39 15.17
C LYS A 18 3.78 -33.26 14.16
N LYS A 19 2.82 -32.35 14.24
CA LYS A 19 2.87 -31.06 13.56
C LYS A 19 4.13 -30.33 14.02
N ARG A 20 5.19 -30.43 13.24
CA ARG A 20 6.38 -29.60 13.38
C ARG A 20 5.95 -28.17 13.07
N SER A 21 5.68 -27.39 14.10
CA SER A 21 5.51 -25.94 13.95
C SER A 21 6.88 -25.37 13.58
N THR A 22 7.12 -25.19 12.30
CA THR A 22 8.25 -24.40 11.83
C THR A 22 8.00 -22.98 12.27
N LYS A 23 8.62 -22.56 13.38
CA LYS A 23 8.73 -21.14 13.73
C LYS A 23 9.41 -20.44 12.54
N ARG A 24 8.59 -19.84 11.68
CA ARG A 24 9.05 -18.98 10.58
C ARG A 24 9.74 -17.79 11.25
N THR A 25 11.07 -17.81 11.30
CA THR A 25 11.86 -16.66 11.74
C THR A 25 11.47 -15.48 10.87
N LYS A 26 10.66 -14.56 11.42
CA LYS A 26 10.30 -13.31 10.74
C LYS A 26 11.63 -12.58 10.52
N SER A 27 12.12 -12.55 9.28
CA SER A 27 13.23 -11.68 8.93
C SER A 27 12.77 -10.26 9.26
N LYS A 28 13.48 -9.61 10.18
CA LYS A 28 13.17 -8.24 10.61
C LYS A 28 13.26 -7.35 9.37
N SER A 29 12.11 -6.94 8.82
CA SER A 29 12.11 -6.02 7.68
C SER A 29 12.83 -4.75 8.10
N SER A 30 13.67 -4.20 7.22
CA SER A 30 14.34 -2.94 7.50
C SER A 30 13.29 -1.85 7.73
N MET A 31 13.45 -1.06 8.80
CA MET A 31 12.59 0.10 9.02
C MET A 31 12.86 1.12 7.93
N THR A 32 12.06 1.09 6.87
CA THR A 32 12.23 1.97 5.71
C THR A 32 10.95 2.75 5.46
N LEU A 33 11.06 4.08 5.35
CA LEU A 33 9.99 4.94 4.87
C LEU A 33 10.22 5.23 3.39
N HIS A 34 9.20 5.00 2.58
CA HIS A 34 9.21 5.14 1.13
C HIS A 34 8.36 6.33 0.70
N GLN A 35 8.87 7.11 -0.24
CA GLN A 35 8.11 8.12 -1.01
C GLN A 35 8.37 7.90 -2.49
N ILE A 36 7.47 8.35 -3.36
CA ILE A 36 7.61 8.25 -4.81
C ILE A 36 7.56 9.65 -5.41
N PHE A 37 8.49 9.97 -6.30
CA PHE A 37 8.44 11.15 -7.14
C PHE A 37 8.54 10.77 -8.61
N TYR A 38 7.48 11.09 -9.37
CA TYR A 38 7.49 11.08 -10.83
C TYR A 38 7.38 12.54 -11.29
N ASN A 39 8.29 12.96 -12.15
CA ASN A 39 8.12 14.22 -12.84
C ASN A 39 6.99 14.05 -13.85
N ILE A 40 5.82 14.60 -13.52
CA ILE A 40 4.60 14.55 -14.35
C ILE A 40 4.33 15.89 -15.05
N GLY A 41 5.39 16.56 -15.51
CA GLY A 41 5.30 17.84 -16.21
C GLY A 41 5.19 19.08 -15.31
N LYS A 42 5.49 18.93 -14.00
CA LYS A 42 5.45 20.03 -13.02
C LYS A 42 6.86 20.44 -12.51
N GLY A 43 7.90 20.09 -13.25
CA GLY A 43 9.29 20.42 -12.87
C GLY A 43 9.94 19.37 -11.97
N GLU A 44 11.13 19.67 -11.48
CA GLU A 44 11.85 18.83 -10.53
C GLU A 44 11.28 18.96 -9.11
N LEU A 45 11.55 17.97 -8.25
CA LEU A 45 11.04 17.96 -6.89
C LEU A 45 11.33 19.25 -6.11
N LYS A 46 12.52 19.83 -6.30
CA LYS A 46 12.94 21.10 -5.65
C LYS A 46 12.10 22.31 -6.09
N GLU A 47 11.47 22.23 -7.24
CA GLU A 47 10.63 23.29 -7.83
C GLU A 47 9.18 23.22 -7.36
N ILE A 48 8.83 22.20 -6.57
CA ILE A 48 7.51 22.03 -5.96
C ILE A 48 7.65 22.18 -4.44
N PRO A 49 7.60 23.40 -3.89
CA PRO A 49 8.01 23.70 -2.50
C PRO A 49 7.31 22.81 -1.48
N ARG A 50 6.02 22.53 -1.65
CA ARG A 50 5.22 21.70 -0.75
C ARG A 50 5.74 20.27 -0.67
N PHE A 51 6.01 19.63 -1.81
CA PHE A 51 6.62 18.31 -1.88
C PHE A 51 8.04 18.30 -1.34
N TYR A 52 8.82 19.30 -1.71
CA TYR A 52 10.20 19.41 -1.29
C TYR A 52 10.34 19.60 0.23
N ASN A 53 9.47 20.42 0.83
CA ASN A 53 9.47 20.64 2.28
C ASN A 53 9.12 19.35 3.04
N CYS A 54 8.08 18.60 2.63
CA CYS A 54 7.77 17.32 3.25
C CYS A 54 8.87 16.28 3.02
N TYR A 55 9.46 16.23 1.82
CA TYR A 55 10.62 15.38 1.53
C TYR A 55 11.77 15.63 2.49
N GLN A 56 12.22 16.89 2.65
CA GLN A 56 13.31 17.26 3.52
C GLN A 56 12.98 16.97 5.00
N ASN A 57 11.78 17.33 5.44
CA ASN A 57 11.29 17.04 6.78
C ASN A 57 11.31 15.53 7.08
N ASN A 58 10.75 14.72 6.19
CA ASN A 58 10.65 13.27 6.38
C ASN A 58 12.05 12.63 6.39
N LYS A 59 12.93 13.03 5.49
CA LYS A 59 14.32 12.56 5.45
C LYS A 59 15.07 12.88 6.76
N LYS A 60 14.94 14.11 7.27
CA LYS A 60 15.53 14.54 8.55
C LYS A 60 14.98 13.72 9.72
N LYS A 61 13.66 13.56 9.81
CA LYS A 61 13.00 12.82 10.91
C LYS A 61 13.23 11.32 10.85
N CYS A 62 13.33 10.73 9.67
CA CYS A 62 13.76 9.33 9.53
C CYS A 62 15.18 9.15 10.08
N ARG A 63 16.12 10.03 9.70
CA ARG A 63 17.50 9.97 10.20
C ARG A 63 17.57 10.05 11.73
N SER A 64 16.86 10.99 12.36
CA SER A 64 16.85 11.14 13.82
C SER A 64 16.23 9.95 14.56
N GLN A 65 15.39 9.16 13.88
CA GLN A 65 14.77 7.95 14.41
C GLN A 65 15.50 6.66 14.02
N GLY A 66 16.61 6.71 13.28
CA GLY A 66 17.28 5.51 12.77
C GLY A 66 16.44 4.73 11.75
N ILE A 67 15.58 5.41 11.02
CA ILE A 67 14.74 4.87 9.95
C ILE A 67 15.43 5.17 8.61
N THR A 68 15.54 4.16 7.75
CA THR A 68 16.02 4.37 6.38
C THR A 68 14.96 5.15 5.59
N TYR A 69 15.39 6.20 4.91
CA TYR A 69 14.52 6.97 4.01
C TYR A 69 14.83 6.62 2.56
N LYS A 70 13.81 6.37 1.73
CA LYS A 70 13.99 6.05 0.30
C LYS A 70 13.00 6.80 -0.57
N LEU A 71 13.53 7.67 -1.44
CA LEU A 71 12.77 8.28 -2.53
C LEU A 71 12.88 7.41 -3.77
N TRP A 72 11.75 7.04 -4.36
CA TRP A 72 11.66 6.27 -5.59
C TRP A 72 11.37 7.18 -6.77
N THR A 73 12.12 6.99 -7.84
CA THR A 73 11.83 7.63 -9.13
C THR A 73 11.17 6.64 -10.08
N ARG A 74 10.58 7.15 -11.17
CA ARG A 74 10.03 6.31 -12.26
C ARG A 74 11.03 5.24 -12.71
N LYS A 75 12.25 5.65 -13.05
CA LYS A 75 13.33 4.74 -13.49
C LYS A 75 13.63 3.63 -12.47
N MET A 76 13.57 3.93 -11.16
CA MET A 76 13.79 2.92 -10.12
C MET A 76 12.64 1.91 -10.05
N VAL A 77 11.40 2.36 -10.23
CA VAL A 77 10.23 1.47 -10.25
C VAL A 77 10.24 0.60 -11.51
N GLU A 78 10.54 1.16 -12.66
CA GLU A 78 10.68 0.42 -13.91
C GLU A 78 11.78 -0.65 -13.81
N LYS A 79 12.94 -0.30 -13.25
CA LYS A 79 14.01 -1.29 -12.95
C LYS A 79 13.56 -2.37 -11.96
N LEU A 80 12.67 -2.04 -11.00
CA LEU A 80 12.09 -3.02 -10.09
C LEU A 80 11.18 -4.00 -10.84
N LEU A 81 10.42 -3.54 -11.83
CA LEU A 81 9.54 -4.36 -12.66
C LEU A 81 10.29 -5.31 -13.61
N GLU A 82 11.53 -4.98 -14.00
CA GLU A 82 12.37 -5.85 -14.83
C GLU A 82 12.86 -7.10 -14.08
N LYS A 83 12.83 -7.11 -12.76
CA LYS A 83 13.24 -8.29 -11.99
C LYS A 83 12.31 -9.47 -12.26
N PRO A 84 12.85 -10.71 -12.41
CA PRO A 84 12.06 -11.90 -12.76
C PRO A 84 10.81 -12.08 -11.89
N GLU A 85 10.96 -11.87 -10.60
CA GLU A 85 9.86 -12.02 -9.62
C GLU A 85 8.76 -10.97 -9.76
N ASN A 86 8.95 -9.90 -10.56
CA ASN A 86 7.99 -8.82 -10.77
C ASN A 86 7.42 -8.79 -12.20
N ARG A 87 7.88 -9.64 -13.11
CA ARG A 87 7.47 -9.64 -14.53
C ARG A 87 5.96 -9.71 -14.71
N GLN A 88 5.25 -10.41 -13.82
CA GLN A 88 3.79 -10.50 -13.83
C GLN A 88 3.09 -9.14 -13.71
N PHE A 89 3.73 -8.15 -13.11
CA PHE A 89 3.17 -6.82 -12.88
C PHE A 89 3.54 -5.81 -13.98
N LYS A 90 4.43 -6.19 -14.91
CA LYS A 90 4.97 -5.31 -15.93
C LYS A 90 3.88 -4.85 -16.90
N ARG A 91 3.07 -5.79 -17.40
CA ARG A 91 2.00 -5.51 -18.36
C ARG A 91 1.11 -4.38 -17.85
N ILE A 92 0.47 -4.59 -16.72
CA ILE A 92 -0.51 -3.64 -16.17
C ILE A 92 0.09 -2.28 -15.86
N TYR A 93 1.31 -2.23 -15.34
CA TYR A 93 1.98 -0.97 -15.04
C TYR A 93 2.15 -0.08 -16.29
N TYR A 94 2.54 -0.67 -17.43
CA TYR A 94 2.71 0.07 -18.67
C TYR A 94 1.39 0.38 -19.38
N GLU A 95 0.36 -0.43 -19.17
CA GLU A 95 -0.98 -0.18 -19.71
C GLU A 95 -1.74 0.96 -19.01
N PHE A 96 -1.38 1.31 -17.77
CA PHE A 96 -2.02 2.44 -17.10
C PHE A 96 -1.85 3.74 -17.90
N GLU A 97 -2.95 4.39 -18.21
CA GLU A 97 -2.97 5.60 -19.06
C GLU A 97 -2.48 6.84 -18.32
N GLN A 98 -2.58 6.86 -16.99
CA GLN A 98 -2.24 8.00 -16.16
C GLN A 98 -1.08 7.68 -15.20
N ASP A 99 -0.15 8.62 -15.07
CA ASP A 99 0.99 8.46 -14.17
C ASP A 99 0.59 8.30 -12.71
N ILE A 100 -0.52 8.91 -12.29
CA ILE A 100 -1.03 8.72 -10.94
C ILE A 100 -1.41 7.26 -10.66
N MET A 101 -1.93 6.53 -11.64
CA MET A 101 -2.22 5.11 -11.51
C MET A 101 -0.94 4.29 -11.36
N ARG A 102 0.11 4.67 -12.10
CA ARG A 102 1.44 4.05 -11.97
C ARG A 102 2.05 4.30 -10.58
N ILE A 103 1.85 5.50 -10.03
CA ILE A 103 2.30 5.84 -8.66
C ILE A 103 1.52 5.04 -7.63
N ASP A 104 0.19 4.97 -7.74
CA ASP A 104 -0.67 4.17 -6.87
C ASP A 104 -0.26 2.69 -6.87
N PHE A 105 -0.05 2.12 -8.05
CA PHE A 105 0.39 0.75 -8.19
C PHE A 105 1.80 0.54 -7.62
N ALA A 106 2.72 1.46 -7.89
CA ALA A 106 4.10 1.39 -7.43
C ALA A 106 4.20 1.38 -5.90
N ARG A 107 3.36 2.15 -5.16
CA ARG A 107 3.37 2.13 -3.68
C ARG A 107 3.03 0.75 -3.14
N TYR A 108 2.06 0.06 -3.73
CA TYR A 108 1.71 -1.31 -3.33
C TYR A 108 2.82 -2.31 -3.68
N LEU A 109 3.43 -2.19 -4.86
CA LEU A 109 4.54 -3.07 -5.29
C LEU A 109 5.78 -2.89 -4.41
N ILE A 110 6.17 -1.66 -4.11
CA ILE A 110 7.29 -1.34 -3.23
C ILE A 110 7.06 -1.94 -1.84
N LEU A 111 5.89 -1.72 -1.26
CA LEU A 111 5.53 -2.26 0.04
C LEU A 111 5.47 -3.79 0.04
N TYR A 112 4.93 -4.40 -1.01
CA TYR A 112 4.95 -5.85 -1.14
C TYR A 112 6.38 -6.41 -1.16
N ARG A 113 7.29 -5.78 -1.91
CA ARG A 113 8.66 -6.28 -2.10
C ARG A 113 9.60 -5.98 -0.97
N PHE A 114 9.45 -4.84 -0.32
CA PHE A 114 10.40 -4.38 0.70
C PHE A 114 9.80 -4.30 2.10
N GLY A 115 8.47 -4.25 2.22
CA GLY A 115 7.82 -3.89 3.48
C GLY A 115 8.05 -2.42 3.81
N GLY A 116 7.83 -2.05 5.07
CA GLY A 116 8.04 -0.69 5.55
C GLY A 116 6.79 0.17 5.52
N ILE A 117 6.99 1.47 5.45
CA ILE A 117 5.93 2.48 5.43
C ILE A 117 6.04 3.31 4.16
N TYR A 118 4.95 3.48 3.45
CA TYR A 118 4.82 4.42 2.34
C TYR A 118 4.04 5.65 2.79
N VAL A 119 4.49 6.82 2.38
CA VAL A 119 3.74 8.08 2.50
C VAL A 119 3.84 8.89 1.21
N ASP A 120 2.76 9.58 0.80
CA ASP A 120 2.80 10.49 -0.33
C ASP A 120 3.72 11.69 -0.06
N LEU A 121 4.16 12.39 -1.13
CA LEU A 121 5.09 13.50 -1.02
C LEU A 121 4.51 14.74 -0.31
N ASP A 122 3.21 14.87 -0.27
CA ASP A 122 2.50 15.92 0.47
C ASP A 122 2.19 15.55 1.93
N ILE A 123 2.65 14.39 2.35
CA ILE A 123 2.52 13.93 3.73
C ILE A 123 3.82 14.19 4.50
N CYS A 124 3.73 15.05 5.52
CA CYS A 124 4.85 15.38 6.40
C CYS A 124 4.75 14.63 7.74
N MET A 125 5.84 14.03 8.20
CA MET A 125 5.94 13.49 9.57
C MET A 125 5.83 14.62 10.59
N LEU A 126 5.07 14.41 11.69
CA LEU A 126 4.96 15.39 12.78
C LEU A 126 6.06 15.16 13.83
N GLY A 127 6.65 14.88 14.47
CA GLY A 127 7.76 14.81 15.43
C GLY A 127 7.76 13.56 16.29
N LYS A 128 6.62 12.94 16.51
CA LYS A 128 6.49 11.71 17.29
C LYS A 128 7.18 10.54 16.59
N SER A 129 7.63 9.55 17.37
CA SER A 129 8.23 8.33 16.83
C SER A 129 7.20 7.47 16.10
N ILE A 130 7.58 6.99 14.91
CA ILE A 130 6.77 6.06 14.11
C ILE A 130 7.32 4.62 14.16
N LYS A 131 8.33 4.33 14.98
CA LYS A 131 8.98 3.00 15.04
C LYS A 131 8.01 1.87 15.34
N HIS A 132 7.02 2.10 16.19
CA HIS A 132 6.02 1.09 16.55
C HIS A 132 5.16 0.64 15.36
N LEU A 133 5.01 1.47 14.33
CA LEU A 133 4.26 1.12 13.13
C LEU A 133 4.95 0.01 12.32
N PHE A 134 6.29 -0.06 12.36
CA PHE A 134 7.07 -1.10 11.66
C PHE A 134 6.93 -2.50 12.29
N GLN A 135 6.34 -2.60 13.48
CA GLN A 135 6.10 -3.88 14.15
C GLN A 135 4.77 -4.52 13.73
N LYS A 136 3.89 -3.76 13.08
CA LYS A 136 2.61 -4.26 12.59
C LYS A 136 2.79 -5.14 11.36
N ASP A 137 2.01 -6.19 11.23
CA ASP A 137 2.00 -7.02 10.01
C ASP A 137 1.56 -6.21 8.80
N TYR A 138 0.59 -5.33 8.98
CA TYR A 138 0.17 -4.26 8.07
C TYR A 138 -0.61 -3.21 8.84
N PHE A 139 -0.78 -2.04 8.24
CA PHE A 139 -1.75 -1.04 8.69
C PHE A 139 -2.27 -0.21 7.52
N PHE A 140 -3.47 0.30 7.71
CA PHE A 140 -4.13 1.27 6.86
C PHE A 140 -4.57 2.45 7.71
N VAL A 141 -4.63 3.63 7.09
CA VAL A 141 -5.11 4.85 7.72
C VAL A 141 -6.48 5.18 7.14
N ARG A 142 -7.37 5.74 7.92
CA ARG A 142 -8.66 6.22 7.43
C ARG A 142 -8.58 7.70 7.06
N TRP A 143 -9.37 8.07 6.07
CA TRP A 143 -9.58 9.45 5.73
C TRP A 143 -10.58 10.07 6.70
N SER A 144 -10.11 10.95 7.62
CA SER A 144 -10.99 11.65 8.57
C SER A 144 -12.04 10.71 9.21
N ASP A 145 -13.27 11.16 9.42
CA ASP A 145 -14.38 10.38 9.97
C ASP A 145 -15.01 9.39 8.98
N SER A 146 -14.51 9.35 7.76
CA SER A 146 -14.97 8.38 6.77
C SER A 146 -14.40 6.98 7.05
N HIS A 147 -15.15 5.95 6.66
CA HIS A 147 -14.65 4.57 6.65
C HIS A 147 -13.84 4.24 5.39
N LEU A 148 -13.36 5.27 4.67
CA LEU A 148 -12.55 5.09 3.48
C LEU A 148 -11.08 4.95 3.87
N PRO A 149 -10.36 3.95 3.30
CA PRO A 149 -8.93 3.86 3.47
C PRO A 149 -8.24 5.03 2.78
N TYR A 150 -7.26 5.60 3.45
CA TYR A 150 -6.42 6.66 2.93
C TYR A 150 -5.14 6.06 2.34
N ASN A 151 -5.10 5.90 1.02
CA ASN A 151 -3.99 5.22 0.35
C ASN A 151 -2.68 6.04 0.26
N ALA A 152 -2.68 7.26 0.78
CA ALA A 152 -1.49 8.09 0.90
C ALA A 152 -0.54 7.68 2.04
N ILE A 153 -1.02 6.88 3.00
CA ILE A 153 -0.22 6.35 4.12
C ILE A 153 -0.55 4.87 4.29
N LEU A 154 0.44 4.02 4.11
CA LEU A 154 0.30 2.57 4.15
C LEU A 154 1.51 1.93 4.81
N GLY A 155 1.34 0.79 5.45
CA GLY A 155 2.47 0.02 5.97
C GLY A 155 2.24 -1.47 5.96
N THR A 156 3.33 -2.24 5.78
CA THR A 156 3.26 -3.70 5.83
C THR A 156 4.63 -4.33 6.04
N GLN A 157 4.62 -5.61 6.42
CA GLN A 157 5.79 -6.46 6.35
C GLN A 157 6.03 -6.91 4.89
N LYS A 158 7.30 -7.18 4.57
CA LYS A 158 7.72 -7.68 3.25
C LYS A 158 6.97 -8.98 2.89
N ASN A 159 6.60 -9.12 1.61
CA ASN A 159 5.90 -10.28 1.03
C ASN A 159 4.55 -10.58 1.71
N ASN A 160 3.87 -9.57 2.24
CA ASN A 160 2.54 -9.74 2.80
C ASN A 160 1.53 -10.16 1.71
N PRO A 161 0.81 -11.28 1.88
CA PRO A 161 -0.14 -11.78 0.87
C PRO A 161 -1.25 -10.79 0.52
N LEU A 162 -1.69 -9.98 1.48
CA LEU A 162 -2.71 -8.95 1.25
C LEU A 162 -2.26 -7.93 0.21
N TYR A 163 -0.99 -7.53 0.22
CA TYR A 163 -0.46 -6.58 -0.77
C TYR A 163 -0.33 -7.20 -2.16
N ARG A 164 -0.09 -8.51 -2.26
CA ARG A 164 -0.17 -9.23 -3.53
C ARG A 164 -1.60 -9.24 -4.07
N GLU A 165 -2.58 -9.43 -3.21
CA GLU A 165 -4.00 -9.36 -3.56
C GLU A 165 -4.39 -7.95 -4.02
N ILE A 166 -3.93 -6.89 -3.34
CA ILE A 166 -4.15 -5.50 -3.75
C ILE A 166 -3.61 -5.25 -5.17
N LEU A 167 -2.39 -5.70 -5.47
CA LEU A 167 -1.80 -5.57 -6.81
C LEU A 167 -2.64 -6.28 -7.88
N LYS A 168 -3.11 -7.49 -7.60
CA LYS A 168 -3.99 -8.25 -8.50
C LYS A 168 -5.32 -7.52 -8.73
N HIS A 169 -5.92 -6.95 -7.68
CA HIS A 169 -7.18 -6.20 -7.81
C HIS A 169 -7.02 -4.88 -8.58
N CYS A 170 -5.83 -4.26 -8.57
CA CYS A 170 -5.55 -3.13 -9.46
C CYS A 170 -5.68 -3.54 -10.93
N GLU A 171 -5.09 -4.68 -11.30
CA GLU A 171 -5.15 -5.24 -12.66
C GLU A 171 -6.59 -5.60 -13.05
N GLU A 172 -7.27 -6.41 -12.24
CA GLU A 172 -8.65 -6.83 -12.48
C GLU A 172 -9.60 -5.64 -12.60
N SER A 173 -9.45 -4.63 -11.72
CA SER A 173 -10.28 -3.43 -11.75
C SER A 173 -10.01 -2.58 -12.99
N TYR A 174 -8.76 -2.49 -13.44
CA TYR A 174 -8.43 -1.75 -14.66
C TYR A 174 -9.03 -2.42 -15.88
N ASP A 175 -8.84 -3.72 -16.06
CA ASP A 175 -9.36 -4.49 -17.19
C ASP A 175 -10.89 -4.42 -17.25
N GLU A 176 -11.58 -4.60 -16.12
CA GLU A 176 -13.03 -4.47 -16.00
C GLU A 176 -13.52 -3.07 -16.39
N LYS A 177 -12.91 -2.02 -15.82
CA LYS A 177 -13.36 -0.65 -16.05
C LYS A 177 -13.05 -0.18 -17.47
N LYS A 178 -11.94 -0.65 -18.05
CA LYS A 178 -11.59 -0.38 -19.45
C LYS A 178 -12.59 -1.04 -20.40
N LYS A 179 -12.93 -2.31 -20.19
CA LYS A 179 -13.95 -3.03 -20.95
C LYS A 179 -15.30 -2.29 -20.92
N ASN A 180 -15.71 -1.79 -19.76
CA ASN A 180 -16.97 -1.07 -19.56
C ASN A 180 -16.92 0.42 -19.96
N LYS A 181 -15.81 0.91 -20.52
CA LYS A 181 -15.60 2.30 -20.98
C LYS A 181 -15.81 3.36 -19.89
N ILE A 182 -15.72 3.01 -18.60
CA ILE A 182 -15.95 3.92 -17.47
C ILE A 182 -14.90 5.06 -17.42
N TYR A 183 -13.71 4.84 -17.96
CA TYR A 183 -12.65 5.84 -18.06
C TYR A 183 -13.04 7.10 -18.86
N LYS A 184 -14.11 7.02 -19.70
CA LYS A 184 -14.58 8.14 -20.53
C LYS A 184 -15.34 9.22 -19.75
N THR A 185 -15.88 8.90 -18.58
CA THR A 185 -16.78 9.79 -17.84
C THR A 185 -16.03 10.81 -17.00
N TRP A 186 -15.17 10.36 -16.10
CA TRP A 186 -14.36 11.21 -15.23
C TRP A 186 -13.05 10.52 -14.86
N LYS A 187 -11.93 11.11 -15.29
CA LYS A 187 -10.58 10.55 -15.12
C LYS A 187 -10.24 10.25 -13.64
N GLY A 188 -10.62 11.15 -12.72
CA GLY A 188 -10.39 10.96 -11.28
C GLY A 188 -11.14 9.75 -10.73
N ARG A 189 -12.41 9.55 -11.10
CA ARG A 189 -13.21 8.39 -10.66
C ARG A 189 -12.61 7.08 -11.17
N PHE A 190 -12.10 7.08 -12.40
CA PHE A 190 -11.41 5.92 -12.96
C PHE A 190 -10.18 5.55 -12.13
N VAL A 191 -9.32 6.51 -11.79
CA VAL A 191 -8.15 6.28 -10.90
C VAL A 191 -8.59 5.73 -9.55
N PHE A 192 -9.57 6.37 -8.89
CA PHE A 192 -10.04 5.92 -7.57
C PHE A 192 -10.58 4.50 -7.57
N GLN A 193 -11.26 4.10 -8.65
CA GLN A 193 -11.85 2.78 -8.75
C GLN A 193 -10.88 1.69 -9.20
N THR A 194 -9.76 2.04 -9.81
CA THR A 194 -8.81 1.08 -10.39
C THR A 194 -7.56 0.87 -9.53
N THR A 195 -6.97 1.95 -9.01
CA THR A 195 -5.73 1.90 -8.23
C THR A 195 -5.83 2.63 -6.89
N GLY A 196 -6.79 3.55 -6.76
CA GLY A 196 -6.93 4.40 -5.58
C GLY A 196 -7.78 3.81 -4.46
N HIS A 197 -8.26 4.68 -3.61
CA HIS A 197 -8.90 4.33 -2.34
C HIS A 197 -10.19 3.50 -2.46
N PHE A 198 -10.99 3.65 -3.54
CA PHE A 198 -12.19 2.81 -3.71
C PHE A 198 -11.84 1.38 -4.09
N MET A 199 -10.81 1.16 -4.92
CA MET A 199 -10.29 -0.18 -5.18
C MET A 199 -9.78 -0.80 -3.88
N LEU A 200 -8.94 -0.07 -3.14
CA LEU A 200 -8.40 -0.52 -1.86
C LEU A 200 -9.52 -0.88 -0.87
N GLN A 201 -10.57 -0.05 -0.75
CA GLN A 201 -11.72 -0.32 0.12
C GLN A 201 -12.40 -1.66 -0.23
N ARG A 202 -12.58 -1.98 -1.53
CA ARG A 202 -13.16 -3.26 -1.94
C ARG A 202 -12.33 -4.44 -1.46
N VAL A 203 -11.01 -4.37 -1.62
CA VAL A 203 -10.10 -5.43 -1.14
C VAL A 203 -10.18 -5.58 0.37
N LEU A 204 -10.10 -4.47 1.12
CA LEU A 204 -10.13 -4.52 2.59
C LEU A 204 -11.47 -5.06 3.12
N ARG A 205 -12.59 -4.71 2.49
CA ARG A 205 -13.92 -5.29 2.82
C ARG A 205 -13.98 -6.79 2.57
N LYS A 206 -13.47 -7.27 1.43
CA LYS A 206 -13.37 -8.70 1.11
C LYS A 206 -12.61 -9.47 2.18
N HIS A 207 -11.55 -8.87 2.73
CA HIS A 207 -10.74 -9.44 3.81
C HIS A 207 -11.25 -9.12 5.22
N LYS A 208 -12.43 -8.47 5.35
CA LYS A 208 -13.05 -8.07 6.63
C LYS A 208 -12.14 -7.19 7.50
N ILE A 209 -11.25 -6.41 6.87
CA ILE A 209 -10.36 -5.49 7.57
C ILE A 209 -11.12 -4.21 7.87
N LYS A 210 -11.26 -3.90 9.16
CA LYS A 210 -12.01 -2.73 9.67
C LYS A 210 -11.15 -1.82 10.55
N ASP A 211 -10.01 -2.31 11.01
CA ASP A 211 -9.13 -1.59 11.94
C ASP A 211 -8.23 -0.62 11.17
N PHE A 212 -8.63 0.64 11.15
CA PHE A 212 -7.85 1.73 10.57
C PHE A 212 -7.20 2.56 11.66
N LEU A 213 -5.97 3.00 11.42
CA LEU A 213 -5.29 3.93 12.30
C LEU A 213 -5.78 5.36 12.07
N ASP A 214 -5.94 6.07 13.16
CA ASP A 214 -6.35 7.47 13.19
C ASP A 214 -5.15 8.36 13.56
N ILE A 215 -4.19 8.42 12.64
CA ILE A 215 -2.86 8.99 12.86
C ILE A 215 -2.52 10.17 11.95
N ILE A 216 -3.53 10.72 11.25
CA ILE A 216 -3.33 11.82 10.31
C ILE A 216 -3.95 13.11 10.83
N ARG A 217 -3.31 14.23 10.53
CA ARG A 217 -3.85 15.59 10.60
C ARG A 217 -3.99 16.12 9.18
N ILE A 218 -5.17 16.60 8.82
CA ILE A 218 -5.47 17.16 7.51
C ILE A 218 -5.76 18.64 7.68
N LYS A 219 -5.05 19.48 6.95
CA LYS A 219 -5.35 20.90 6.83
C LYS A 219 -6.14 21.12 5.56
N THR A 220 -7.43 21.41 5.68
CA THR A 220 -8.32 21.63 4.54
C THR A 220 -8.03 22.95 3.84
N LYS A 221 -8.50 23.11 2.60
CA LYS A 221 -8.30 24.33 1.80
C LYS A 221 -8.91 25.58 2.44
N ASP A 222 -9.99 25.42 3.20
CA ASP A 222 -10.67 26.49 3.95
C ASP A 222 -10.03 26.77 5.33
N GLY A 223 -8.87 26.17 5.60
CA GLY A 223 -8.08 26.40 6.82
C GLY A 223 -8.52 25.57 8.03
N ARG A 224 -9.59 24.79 7.93
CA ARG A 224 -9.99 23.88 9.02
C ARG A 224 -8.93 22.79 9.22
N VAL A 225 -8.79 22.31 10.44
CA VAL A 225 -7.92 21.18 10.77
C VAL A 225 -8.78 20.02 11.24
N VAL A 226 -8.74 18.92 10.52
CA VAL A 226 -9.28 17.63 10.94
C VAL A 226 -8.12 16.78 11.44
N GLN A 227 -8.20 16.34 12.68
CA GLN A 227 -7.09 15.68 13.34
C GLN A 227 -7.55 14.38 13.98
N GLY A 228 -6.82 13.30 13.69
CA GLY A 228 -6.99 12.02 14.36
C GLY A 228 -6.57 12.05 15.83
N SER A 229 -6.92 11.02 16.57
CA SER A 229 -6.67 10.89 18.01
C SER A 229 -5.19 10.95 18.40
N ASN A 230 -4.30 10.46 17.52
CA ASN A 230 -2.85 10.48 17.74
C ASN A 230 -2.09 10.80 16.45
N PRO A 231 -2.08 12.05 15.97
CA PRO A 231 -1.50 12.41 14.70
C PRO A 231 0.02 12.20 14.70
N LEU A 232 0.48 11.43 13.73
CA LEU A 232 1.89 11.17 13.45
C LEU A 232 2.31 11.83 12.15
N PHE A 233 1.35 12.11 11.27
CA PHE A 233 1.54 12.67 9.95
C PHE A 233 0.58 13.83 9.71
N GLU A 234 0.98 14.77 8.87
CA GLU A 234 0.16 15.87 8.39
C GLU A 234 0.06 15.82 6.87
N ASP A 235 -1.18 15.82 6.37
CA ASP A 235 -1.48 16.03 4.97
C ASP A 235 -1.50 17.54 4.69
N THR A 236 -0.64 17.99 3.81
CA THR A 236 -0.58 19.38 3.35
C THR A 236 -1.48 19.65 2.14
N SER A 237 -2.32 18.69 1.75
CA SER A 237 -3.36 18.75 0.70
C SER A 237 -2.84 19.26 -0.64
N ALA A 238 -1.80 18.64 -1.16
CA ALA A 238 -1.21 19.08 -2.42
C ALA A 238 -2.08 18.78 -3.65
N SER A 239 -2.98 17.79 -3.61
CA SER A 239 -3.95 17.40 -4.69
C SER A 239 -3.58 17.83 -6.14
N VAL A 240 -2.28 17.84 -6.46
CA VAL A 240 -1.68 18.49 -7.64
C VAL A 240 -2.17 17.88 -8.95
N TRP A 241 -2.57 16.63 -8.92
CA TRP A 241 -3.03 15.92 -10.11
C TRP A 241 -4.50 16.19 -10.48
N PHE A 242 -5.24 16.90 -9.60
CA PHE A 242 -6.59 17.38 -9.86
C PHE A 242 -6.63 18.79 -10.49
N ASP A 243 -5.49 19.50 -10.52
CA ASP A 243 -5.48 20.83 -11.11
C ASP A 243 -5.90 20.70 -12.58
N LYS A 244 -7.10 21.13 -12.85
CA LYS A 244 -7.68 21.22 -14.18
C LYS A 244 -6.81 22.16 -15.01
N LYS A 245 -6.35 21.68 -16.15
CA LYS A 245 -6.17 22.56 -17.31
C LYS A 245 -7.50 22.67 -18.01
#